data_8c0d443afde41f5c445c90ff80de9f10
#
_entry.id   8c0d443afde41f5c445c90ff80de9f10
#
_cell.length_a   1.000
_cell.length_b   1.000
_cell.length_c   1.000
_cell.angle_alpha   90.00
_cell.angle_beta   90.00
_cell.angle_gamma   90.00
#
_symmetry.space_group_name_H-M   'P 1'
#
loop_
_entity.id
_entity.type
_entity.pdbx_description
1 polymer ?
#
loop_
_entity_poly.entity_id
_entity_poly.type
_entity_poly.pdbx_seq_one_letter_code
_entity_poly.pdbx_strand_id
1 'polypeptide(L)'
;LILLGGAVSLGQLPIRQYPALESATITVTTDYPGASAELMQGFVTQPITQAVSSVEGIDYLSSSSVQGRSTVTIRMELNRDSTRAMTEVMAKVSSVRYRLPEAAYDPVIERSAGDSTAVAYVGFSSDTLPMPALTDYLSRVVEPMFSGIDGVAKVQVFGGQKLAMRLWLDPDRLAARGLTGGDVAAALRSNNVQAAPGRLDGLYVLSDLSVNTDVTDVAGFREMVIRDDTRGLVRLGDVATIELGAASTQTSAV
;
A
#
# COMPACT_ATOMS: atom_id res chain seq x y z
N LEU A 1 17.90 55.10 14.58
CA LEU A 1 16.74 54.25 14.66
C LEU A 1 16.54 53.43 13.38
N ILE A 2 16.59 54.04 12.17
CA ILE A 2 16.39 53.35 10.89
C ILE A 2 17.48 52.30 10.62
N LEU A 3 18.77 52.64 10.89
CA LEU A 3 19.86 51.67 10.73
C LEU A 3 19.79 50.48 11.69
N LEU A 4 19.36 50.71 12.93
CA LEU A 4 19.12 49.63 13.89
C LEU A 4 17.93 48.74 13.50
N GLY A 5 16.83 49.34 13.02
CA GLY A 5 15.69 48.59 12.51
C GLY A 5 16.04 47.74 11.27
N GLY A 6 16.89 48.32 10.36
CA GLY A 6 17.36 47.59 9.18
C GLY A 6 18.25 46.39 9.53
N ALA A 7 19.15 46.54 10.49
CA ALA A 7 20.05 45.48 10.94
C ALA A 7 19.26 44.30 11.62
N VAL A 8 18.23 44.60 12.40
CA VAL A 8 17.36 43.59 13.03
C VAL A 8 16.52 42.87 11.96
N SER A 9 16.01 43.61 10.97
CA SER A 9 15.24 43.02 9.88
C SER A 9 16.08 42.12 8.96
N LEU A 10 17.38 42.45 8.75
CA LEU A 10 18.29 41.60 7.99
C LEU A 10 18.47 40.22 8.66
N GLY A 11 18.54 40.17 10.00
CA GLY A 11 18.67 38.91 10.75
C GLY A 11 17.41 38.01 10.72
N GLN A 12 16.27 38.56 10.36
CA GLN A 12 15.00 37.85 10.27
C GLN A 12 14.62 37.44 8.85
N LEU A 13 15.41 37.82 7.85
CA LEU A 13 15.16 37.37 6.47
C LEU A 13 15.46 35.87 6.33
N PRO A 14 14.50 35.06 5.95
CA PRO A 14 14.75 33.63 5.69
C PRO A 14 15.63 33.51 4.45
N ILE A 15 16.92 33.17 4.67
CA ILE A 15 17.84 32.88 3.57
C ILE A 15 17.55 31.49 3.08
N ARG A 16 16.95 31.37 1.89
CA ARG A 16 16.77 30.10 1.19
C ARG A 16 17.81 30.03 0.06
N GLN A 17 18.46 28.90 -0.04
CA GLN A 17 19.48 28.65 -1.07
C GLN A 17 18.88 28.60 -2.48
N TYR A 18 17.59 28.21 -2.57
CA TYR A 18 16.81 28.18 -3.80
C TYR A 18 15.42 28.81 -3.59
N PRO A 19 14.84 29.45 -4.61
CA PRO A 19 13.44 29.87 -4.55
C PRO A 19 12.55 28.64 -4.23
N ALA A 20 11.51 28.85 -3.42
CA ALA A 20 10.51 27.80 -3.22
C ALA A 20 9.71 27.63 -4.52
N LEU A 21 10.18 26.81 -5.42
CA LEU A 21 9.46 26.39 -6.61
C LEU A 21 8.62 25.17 -6.18
N GLU A 22 7.38 25.40 -5.82
CA GLU A 22 6.46 24.32 -5.47
C GLU A 22 5.88 23.72 -6.76
N SER A 23 6.50 22.67 -7.30
CA SER A 23 5.85 21.79 -8.24
C SER A 23 5.31 20.58 -7.46
N ALA A 24 4.01 20.43 -7.38
CA ALA A 24 3.41 19.26 -6.75
C ALA A 24 3.35 18.11 -7.76
N THR A 25 3.70 16.93 -7.28
CA THR A 25 3.48 15.68 -8.02
C THR A 25 2.38 14.89 -7.30
N ILE A 26 1.34 14.51 -8.05
CA ILE A 26 0.26 13.66 -7.55
C ILE A 26 0.42 12.29 -8.20
N THR A 27 0.50 11.25 -7.38
CA THR A 27 0.64 9.88 -7.84
C THR A 27 -0.62 9.10 -7.51
N VAL A 28 -1.19 8.44 -8.51
CA VAL A 28 -2.32 7.52 -8.36
C VAL A 28 -1.82 6.11 -8.55
N THR A 29 -1.85 5.30 -7.50
CA THR A 29 -1.43 3.90 -7.52
C THR A 29 -2.65 3.00 -7.36
N THR A 30 -2.75 1.99 -8.21
CA THR A 30 -3.84 1.00 -8.17
C THR A 30 -3.24 -0.39 -8.28
N ASP A 31 -3.54 -1.24 -7.31
CA ASP A 31 -3.10 -2.63 -7.31
C ASP A 31 -4.23 -3.56 -7.78
N TYR A 32 -3.90 -4.49 -8.67
CA TYR A 32 -4.78 -5.55 -9.15
C TYR A 32 -3.99 -6.87 -9.16
N PRO A 33 -3.97 -7.59 -8.03
CA PRO A 33 -3.17 -8.81 -7.90
C PRO A 33 -3.52 -9.86 -8.97
N GLY A 34 -2.50 -10.40 -9.62
CA GLY A 34 -2.65 -11.42 -10.66
C GLY A 34 -2.89 -10.90 -12.07
N ALA A 35 -3.11 -9.59 -12.26
CA ALA A 35 -3.25 -9.00 -13.59
C ALA A 35 -1.90 -8.89 -14.30
N SER A 36 -1.85 -9.19 -15.60
CA SER A 36 -0.68 -8.92 -16.44
C SER A 36 -0.51 -7.41 -16.67
N ALA A 37 0.68 -7.00 -17.14
CA ALA A 37 0.96 -5.59 -17.43
C ALA A 37 0.01 -5.03 -18.51
N GLU A 38 -0.37 -5.83 -19.52
CA GLU A 38 -1.30 -5.45 -20.56
C GLU A 38 -2.72 -5.24 -20.03
N LEU A 39 -3.19 -6.14 -19.15
CA LEU A 39 -4.48 -5.97 -18.47
C LEU A 39 -4.47 -4.72 -17.59
N MET A 40 -3.37 -4.49 -16.84
CA MET A 40 -3.21 -3.27 -16.07
C MET A 40 -3.28 -2.03 -16.95
N GLN A 41 -2.58 -2.03 -18.08
CA GLN A 41 -2.56 -0.91 -19.01
C GLN A 41 -3.95 -0.60 -19.57
N GLY A 42 -4.65 -1.60 -20.08
CA GLY A 42 -5.94 -1.42 -20.77
C GLY A 42 -7.10 -1.11 -19.84
N PHE A 43 -7.20 -1.82 -18.71
CA PHE A 43 -8.38 -1.77 -17.85
C PHE A 43 -8.23 -0.91 -16.59
N VAL A 44 -7.01 -0.55 -16.21
CA VAL A 44 -6.75 0.26 -15.01
C VAL A 44 -6.07 1.56 -15.36
N THR A 45 -4.89 1.49 -16.01
CA THR A 45 -4.06 2.67 -16.27
C THR A 45 -4.73 3.62 -17.23
N GLN A 46 -5.23 3.13 -18.37
CA GLN A 46 -5.83 3.96 -19.40
C GLN A 46 -7.10 4.70 -18.94
N PRO A 47 -8.09 4.06 -18.29
CA PRO A 47 -9.24 4.77 -17.74
C PRO A 47 -8.88 5.87 -16.74
N ILE A 48 -7.92 5.61 -15.84
CA ILE A 48 -7.45 6.61 -14.86
C ILE A 48 -6.75 7.76 -15.59
N THR A 49 -5.80 7.45 -16.49
CA THR A 49 -5.06 8.45 -17.27
C THR A 49 -6.00 9.36 -18.06
N GLN A 50 -7.01 8.80 -18.74
CA GLN A 50 -8.02 9.57 -19.46
C GLN A 50 -8.84 10.48 -18.52
N ALA A 51 -9.21 10.00 -17.36
CA ALA A 51 -9.98 10.79 -16.40
C ALA A 51 -9.17 11.98 -15.86
N VAL A 52 -7.93 11.74 -15.48
CA VAL A 52 -7.08 12.78 -14.88
C VAL A 52 -6.49 13.75 -15.91
N SER A 53 -6.41 13.39 -17.20
CA SER A 53 -5.89 14.26 -18.24
C SER A 53 -6.69 15.57 -18.42
N SER A 54 -7.93 15.62 -17.91
CA SER A 54 -8.78 16.81 -17.93
C SER A 54 -8.61 17.76 -16.75
N VAL A 55 -7.71 17.43 -15.81
CA VAL A 55 -7.39 18.30 -14.67
C VAL A 55 -6.58 19.51 -15.13
N GLU A 56 -6.93 20.69 -14.64
CA GLU A 56 -6.26 21.93 -15.04
C GLU A 56 -4.86 22.06 -14.42
N GLY A 57 -3.91 22.60 -15.19
CA GLY A 57 -2.55 22.93 -14.74
C GLY A 57 -1.65 21.71 -14.61
N ILE A 58 -1.86 20.71 -15.46
CA ILE A 58 -0.92 19.59 -15.60
C ILE A 58 0.22 20.04 -16.51
N ASP A 59 1.46 19.94 -16.02
CA ASP A 59 2.68 20.13 -16.80
C ASP A 59 2.93 18.89 -17.69
N TYR A 60 3.01 17.71 -17.06
CA TYR A 60 3.02 16.46 -17.79
C TYR A 60 2.40 15.31 -16.98
N LEU A 61 1.98 14.29 -17.71
CA LEU A 61 1.39 13.08 -17.19
C LEU A 61 2.18 11.88 -17.68
N SER A 62 2.62 11.03 -16.78
CA SER A 62 3.27 9.77 -17.09
C SER A 62 2.55 8.62 -16.43
N SER A 63 2.63 7.44 -17.03
CA SER A 63 2.04 6.24 -16.48
C SER A 63 2.95 5.04 -16.66
N SER A 64 2.93 4.14 -15.68
CA SER A 64 3.64 2.89 -15.70
C SER A 64 2.70 1.75 -15.32
N SER A 65 2.72 0.69 -16.10
CA SER A 65 1.94 -0.52 -15.86
C SER A 65 2.89 -1.69 -15.74
N VAL A 66 2.94 -2.30 -14.58
CA VAL A 66 3.67 -3.53 -14.32
C VAL A 66 2.69 -4.62 -13.88
N GLN A 67 3.15 -5.85 -13.78
CA GLN A 67 2.30 -6.94 -13.32
C GLN A 67 1.69 -6.62 -11.95
N GLY A 68 0.38 -6.58 -11.87
CA GLY A 68 -0.40 -6.33 -10.65
C GLY A 68 -0.43 -4.89 -10.16
N ARG A 69 0.23 -3.93 -10.82
CA ARG A 69 0.26 -2.53 -10.38
C ARG A 69 0.24 -1.53 -11.51
N SER A 70 -0.59 -0.51 -11.35
CA SER A 70 -0.63 0.71 -12.16
C SER A 70 -0.18 1.90 -11.34
N THR A 71 0.66 2.74 -11.92
CA THR A 71 1.09 4.01 -11.33
C THR A 71 0.91 5.11 -12.37
N VAL A 72 0.07 6.10 -12.06
CA VAL A 72 -0.13 7.29 -12.88
C VAL A 72 0.41 8.48 -12.11
N THR A 73 1.40 9.15 -12.69
CA THR A 73 2.09 10.29 -12.08
C THR A 73 1.73 11.56 -12.82
N ILE A 74 1.18 12.51 -12.11
CA ILE A 74 0.69 13.79 -12.59
C ILE A 74 1.58 14.86 -12.00
N ARG A 75 2.37 15.53 -12.83
CA ARG A 75 3.15 16.69 -12.41
C ARG A 75 2.38 17.96 -12.70
N MET A 76 2.22 18.79 -11.67
CA MET A 76 1.52 20.05 -11.77
C MET A 76 2.48 21.17 -12.22
N GLU A 77 1.94 22.17 -12.90
CA GLU A 77 2.65 23.42 -13.17
C GLU A 77 3.14 24.07 -11.87
N LEU A 78 4.22 24.85 -11.98
CA LEU A 78 4.79 25.60 -10.87
C LEU A 78 3.76 26.58 -10.26
N ASN A 79 3.79 26.70 -8.92
CA ASN A 79 2.95 27.62 -8.17
C ASN A 79 1.42 27.38 -8.29
N ARG A 80 1.01 26.19 -8.68
CA ARG A 80 -0.40 25.77 -8.61
C ARG A 80 -0.76 25.31 -7.20
N ASP A 81 -1.99 25.61 -6.79
CA ASP A 81 -2.53 25.10 -5.52
C ASP A 81 -2.65 23.57 -5.60
N SER A 82 -1.69 22.91 -4.97
CA SER A 82 -1.58 21.46 -4.96
C SER A 82 -2.73 20.78 -4.20
N THR A 83 -3.38 21.47 -3.27
CA THR A 83 -4.53 20.94 -2.52
C THR A 83 -5.77 20.92 -3.40
N ARG A 84 -6.00 21.97 -4.17
CA ARG A 84 -7.10 22.04 -5.13
C ARG A 84 -6.92 21.00 -6.24
N ALA A 85 -5.71 20.89 -6.78
CA ALA A 85 -5.38 19.89 -7.79
C ALA A 85 -5.62 18.46 -7.29
N MET A 86 -5.18 18.15 -6.06
CA MET A 86 -5.44 16.84 -5.44
C MET A 86 -6.93 16.54 -5.32
N THR A 87 -7.73 17.50 -4.88
CA THR A 87 -9.18 17.35 -4.76
C THR A 87 -9.82 17.05 -6.12
N GLU A 88 -9.39 17.75 -7.16
CA GLU A 88 -9.86 17.54 -8.52
C GLU A 88 -9.48 16.16 -9.06
N VAL A 89 -8.21 15.73 -8.87
CA VAL A 89 -7.74 14.38 -9.22
C VAL A 89 -8.56 13.33 -8.49
N MET A 90 -8.81 13.48 -7.19
CA MET A 90 -9.65 12.56 -6.41
C MET A 90 -11.07 12.45 -6.99
N ALA A 91 -11.69 13.57 -7.34
CA ALA A 91 -13.01 13.57 -7.95
C ALA A 91 -13.02 12.84 -9.31
N LYS A 92 -12.01 13.09 -10.15
CA LYS A 92 -11.88 12.44 -11.45
C LYS A 92 -11.64 10.94 -11.33
N VAL A 93 -10.74 10.51 -10.46
CA VAL A 93 -10.46 9.08 -10.21
C VAL A 93 -11.71 8.38 -9.65
N SER A 94 -12.41 8.99 -8.69
CA SER A 94 -13.66 8.45 -8.15
C SER A 94 -14.74 8.30 -9.22
N SER A 95 -14.82 9.24 -10.17
CA SER A 95 -15.82 9.20 -11.24
C SER A 95 -15.61 8.04 -12.23
N VAL A 96 -14.43 7.44 -12.27
CA VAL A 96 -14.14 6.29 -13.16
C VAL A 96 -14.00 4.97 -12.41
N ARG A 97 -14.17 4.97 -11.09
CA ARG A 97 -14.03 3.74 -10.26
C ARG A 97 -14.92 2.59 -10.76
N TYR A 98 -16.15 2.89 -11.22
CA TYR A 98 -17.08 1.88 -11.76
C TYR A 98 -16.61 1.24 -13.08
N ARG A 99 -15.65 1.84 -13.77
CA ARG A 99 -15.05 1.30 -15.01
C ARG A 99 -13.88 0.37 -14.74
N LEU A 100 -13.32 0.42 -13.53
CA LEU A 100 -12.21 -0.44 -13.13
C LEU A 100 -12.73 -1.84 -12.80
N PRO A 101 -11.92 -2.89 -12.99
CA PRO A 101 -12.27 -4.24 -12.58
C PRO A 101 -12.63 -4.30 -11.10
N GLU A 102 -13.65 -5.09 -10.75
CA GLU A 102 -14.10 -5.25 -9.37
C GLU A 102 -13.00 -5.81 -8.44
N ALA A 103 -12.13 -6.68 -8.99
CA ALA A 103 -11.01 -7.26 -8.25
C ALA A 103 -9.81 -6.32 -8.11
N ALA A 104 -9.81 -5.15 -8.76
CA ALA A 104 -8.80 -4.13 -8.53
C ALA A 104 -9.07 -3.39 -7.22
N TYR A 105 -8.02 -3.15 -6.44
CA TYR A 105 -8.12 -2.37 -5.21
C TYR A 105 -8.46 -0.91 -5.52
N ASP A 106 -8.95 -0.20 -4.51
CA ASP A 106 -9.24 1.22 -4.67
C ASP A 106 -7.94 2.00 -4.95
N PRO A 107 -7.99 2.96 -5.91
CA PRO A 107 -6.84 3.80 -6.20
C PRO A 107 -6.40 4.61 -4.99
N VAL A 108 -5.13 4.51 -4.64
CA VAL A 108 -4.48 5.31 -3.61
C VAL A 108 -3.88 6.55 -4.27
N ILE A 109 -4.23 7.73 -3.76
CA ILE A 109 -3.79 9.01 -4.31
C ILE A 109 -2.89 9.68 -3.28
N GLU A 110 -1.65 9.90 -3.67
CA GLU A 110 -0.64 10.54 -2.84
C GLU A 110 -0.15 11.83 -3.50
N ARG A 111 0.05 12.86 -2.68
CA ARG A 111 0.69 14.10 -3.10
C ARG A 111 2.11 14.13 -2.55
N SER A 112 3.07 14.38 -3.42
CA SER A 112 4.43 14.75 -3.05
C SER A 112 4.65 16.22 -3.42
N ALA A 113 5.11 17.03 -2.48
CA ALA A 113 5.66 18.34 -2.83
C ALA A 113 6.93 18.08 -3.64
N GLY A 114 7.07 18.80 -4.78
CA GLY A 114 8.18 18.57 -5.71
C GLY A 114 9.55 18.62 -5.03
N ASP A 115 10.51 17.97 -5.65
CA ASP A 115 11.93 17.89 -5.25
C ASP A 115 12.16 17.64 -3.75
N SER A 116 11.48 16.67 -3.17
CA SER A 116 11.84 16.15 -1.86
C SER A 116 13.11 15.30 -1.99
N THR A 117 14.25 16.02 -2.19
CA THR A 117 15.55 15.37 -2.05
C THR A 117 15.67 14.87 -0.62
N ALA A 118 15.94 13.59 -0.46
CA ALA A 118 16.14 13.06 0.89
C ALA A 118 17.30 13.79 1.58
N VAL A 119 17.03 14.32 2.78
CA VAL A 119 18.02 15.05 3.58
C VAL A 119 19.08 14.10 4.10
N ALA A 120 18.72 12.87 4.39
CA ALA A 120 19.63 11.84 4.89
C ALA A 120 19.20 10.45 4.42
N TYR A 121 20.18 9.61 4.18
CA TYR A 121 20.04 8.17 3.98
C TYR A 121 20.72 7.46 5.13
N VAL A 122 19.99 6.58 5.82
CA VAL A 122 20.52 5.79 6.93
C VAL A 122 20.46 4.31 6.54
N GLY A 123 21.63 3.67 6.48
CA GLY A 123 21.74 2.25 6.20
C GLY A 123 21.59 1.41 7.47
N PHE A 124 20.80 0.35 7.41
CA PHE A 124 20.67 -0.64 8.48
C PHE A 124 21.10 -2.01 7.97
N SER A 125 21.92 -2.70 8.75
CA SER A 125 22.31 -4.08 8.50
C SER A 125 22.24 -4.89 9.80
N SER A 126 22.02 -6.20 9.68
CA SER A 126 22.00 -7.10 10.82
C SER A 126 22.61 -8.45 10.42
N ASP A 127 23.50 -8.95 11.27
CA ASP A 127 24.08 -10.30 11.12
C ASP A 127 23.19 -11.39 11.74
N THR A 128 22.20 -10.99 12.56
CA THR A 128 21.35 -11.92 13.33
C THR A 128 19.91 -11.97 12.82
N LEU A 129 19.40 -10.88 12.23
CA LEU A 129 18.03 -10.79 11.74
C LEU A 129 18.00 -10.99 10.22
N PRO A 130 17.18 -11.91 9.70
CA PRO A 130 16.93 -11.99 8.26
C PRO A 130 16.25 -10.72 7.75
N MET A 131 16.46 -10.37 6.47
CA MET A 131 15.98 -9.13 5.86
C MET A 131 14.49 -8.83 6.09
N PRO A 132 13.55 -9.81 5.99
CA PRO A 132 12.14 -9.54 6.27
C PRO A 132 11.87 -9.14 7.73
N ALA A 133 12.56 -9.75 8.70
CA ALA A 133 12.43 -9.40 10.11
C ALA A 133 13.04 -8.03 10.42
N LEU A 134 14.18 -7.71 9.79
CA LEU A 134 14.77 -6.37 9.88
C LEU A 134 13.82 -5.31 9.29
N THR A 135 13.23 -5.58 8.14
CA THR A 135 12.26 -4.66 7.51
C THR A 135 11.04 -4.43 8.39
N ASP A 136 10.51 -5.49 9.00
CA ASP A 136 9.38 -5.39 9.92
C ASP A 136 9.73 -4.54 11.15
N TYR A 137 10.91 -4.75 11.73
CA TYR A 137 11.41 -3.93 12.84
C TYR A 137 11.56 -2.46 12.44
N LEU A 138 12.15 -2.19 11.27
CA LEU A 138 12.32 -0.82 10.77
C LEU A 138 10.96 -0.13 10.58
N SER A 139 9.99 -0.80 9.98
CA SER A 139 8.66 -0.23 9.72
C SER A 139 7.82 -0.02 10.98
N ARG A 140 7.94 -0.90 11.98
CA ARG A 140 7.12 -0.80 13.19
C ARG A 140 7.74 0.04 14.30
N VAL A 141 9.06 0.13 14.35
CA VAL A 141 9.76 0.81 15.45
C VAL A 141 10.50 2.04 14.95
N VAL A 142 11.36 1.87 13.95
CA VAL A 142 12.29 2.93 13.54
C VAL A 142 11.58 4.02 12.74
N GLU A 143 10.75 3.66 11.78
CA GLU A 143 10.01 4.62 10.95
C GLU A 143 9.09 5.55 11.77
N PRO A 144 8.29 5.07 12.74
CA PRO A 144 7.52 5.94 13.61
C PRO A 144 8.39 6.84 14.50
N MET A 145 9.53 6.34 15.00
CA MET A 145 10.46 7.16 15.80
C MET A 145 11.02 8.35 15.01
N PHE A 146 11.44 8.13 13.77
CA PHE A 146 11.92 9.20 12.90
C PHE A 146 10.79 10.13 12.45
N SER A 147 9.61 9.59 12.17
CA SER A 147 8.44 10.39 11.78
C SER A 147 7.93 11.30 12.89
N GLY A 148 8.22 10.97 14.16
CA GLY A 148 7.88 11.80 15.32
C GLY A 148 8.83 12.97 15.59
N ILE A 149 9.92 13.12 14.83
CA ILE A 149 10.87 14.20 15.02
C ILE A 149 10.35 15.47 14.31
N ASP A 150 10.33 16.59 15.05
CA ASP A 150 9.92 17.88 14.49
C ASP A 150 10.76 18.25 13.27
N GLY A 151 10.08 18.58 12.17
CA GLY A 151 10.73 18.95 10.91
C GLY A 151 10.95 17.79 9.94
N VAL A 152 10.67 16.54 10.32
CA VAL A 152 10.68 15.39 9.42
C VAL A 152 9.35 15.29 8.71
N ALA A 153 9.34 15.53 7.40
CA ALA A 153 8.13 15.49 6.58
C ALA A 153 7.74 14.07 6.16
N LYS A 154 8.71 13.21 5.91
CA LYS A 154 8.48 11.82 5.45
C LYS A 154 9.68 10.95 5.77
N VAL A 155 9.43 9.73 6.22
CA VAL A 155 10.41 8.64 6.33
C VAL A 155 10.00 7.57 5.33
N GLN A 156 10.97 6.95 4.67
CA GLN A 156 10.70 5.91 3.70
C GLN A 156 11.75 4.80 3.79
N VAL A 157 11.30 3.57 3.90
CA VAL A 157 12.18 2.39 3.92
C VAL A 157 12.38 1.90 2.49
N PHE A 158 13.62 1.86 2.03
CA PHE A 158 14.01 1.33 0.72
C PHE A 158 14.65 -0.06 0.86
N GLY A 159 14.52 -0.89 -0.16
CA GLY A 159 15.13 -2.22 -0.18
C GLY A 159 14.54 -3.23 0.81
N GLY A 160 13.51 -2.85 1.54
CA GLY A 160 12.86 -3.70 2.51
C GLY A 160 12.08 -4.85 1.87
N GLN A 161 12.07 -6.00 2.55
CA GLN A 161 11.27 -7.16 2.20
C GLN A 161 10.17 -7.34 3.24
N LYS A 162 8.92 -7.00 2.90
CA LYS A 162 7.78 -7.20 3.80
C LYS A 162 7.55 -8.69 4.02
N LEU A 163 7.27 -9.05 5.26
CA LEU A 163 6.83 -10.41 5.60
C LEU A 163 5.46 -10.70 5.00
N ALA A 164 5.34 -11.90 4.43
CA ALA A 164 4.07 -12.42 3.94
C ALA A 164 3.99 -13.93 4.14
N MET A 165 2.78 -14.43 4.33
CA MET A 165 2.52 -15.86 4.30
C MET A 165 2.46 -16.32 2.84
N ARG A 166 3.37 -17.22 2.47
CA ARG A 166 3.45 -17.81 1.13
C ARG A 166 2.73 -19.14 1.10
N LEU A 167 1.87 -19.29 0.14
CA LEU A 167 1.07 -20.50 -0.08
C LEU A 167 1.46 -21.07 -1.45
N TRP A 168 2.16 -22.18 -1.43
CA TRP A 168 2.52 -22.94 -2.64
C TRP A 168 1.45 -24.00 -2.86
N LEU A 169 0.50 -23.70 -3.75
CA LEU A 169 -0.59 -24.62 -4.09
C LEU A 169 -0.06 -25.79 -4.92
N ASP A 170 -0.45 -27.00 -4.55
CA ASP A 170 -0.13 -28.22 -5.30
C ASP A 170 -1.31 -28.53 -6.25
N PRO A 171 -1.11 -28.41 -7.59
CA PRO A 171 -2.17 -28.61 -8.56
C PRO A 171 -2.77 -30.03 -8.53
N ASP A 172 -1.95 -31.04 -8.28
CA ASP A 172 -2.40 -32.45 -8.27
C ASP A 172 -3.26 -32.72 -7.04
N ARG A 173 -2.86 -32.19 -5.88
CA ARG A 173 -3.66 -32.30 -4.65
C ARG A 173 -4.94 -31.52 -4.71
N LEU A 174 -4.98 -30.36 -5.37
CA LEU A 174 -6.20 -29.60 -5.63
C LEU A 174 -7.15 -30.38 -6.54
N ALA A 175 -6.62 -30.87 -7.67
CA ALA A 175 -7.42 -31.65 -8.63
C ALA A 175 -8.01 -32.91 -8.00
N ALA A 176 -7.21 -33.66 -7.21
CA ALA A 176 -7.67 -34.87 -6.49
C ALA A 176 -8.84 -34.58 -5.52
N ARG A 177 -8.96 -33.36 -5.03
CA ARG A 177 -10.05 -32.92 -4.13
C ARG A 177 -11.14 -32.12 -4.83
N GLY A 178 -11.03 -31.94 -6.16
CA GLY A 178 -11.98 -31.15 -6.96
C GLY A 178 -12.03 -29.69 -6.53
N LEU A 179 -10.86 -29.12 -6.19
CA LEU A 179 -10.68 -27.72 -5.81
C LEU A 179 -9.87 -26.99 -6.86
N THR A 180 -10.09 -25.70 -6.96
CA THR A 180 -9.33 -24.77 -7.80
C THR A 180 -8.56 -23.76 -6.94
N GLY A 181 -7.58 -23.08 -7.52
CA GLY A 181 -6.91 -21.96 -6.84
C GLY A 181 -7.87 -20.83 -6.48
N GLY A 182 -8.95 -20.66 -7.24
CA GLY A 182 -10.02 -19.72 -6.95
C GLY A 182 -10.79 -20.04 -5.66
N ASP A 183 -11.05 -21.33 -5.41
CA ASP A 183 -11.73 -21.79 -4.20
C ASP A 183 -10.87 -21.52 -2.96
N VAL A 184 -9.55 -21.77 -3.08
CA VAL A 184 -8.59 -21.46 -2.00
C VAL A 184 -8.57 -19.96 -1.74
N ALA A 185 -8.51 -19.12 -2.78
CA ALA A 185 -8.51 -17.67 -2.64
C ALA A 185 -9.83 -17.14 -2.02
N ALA A 186 -10.96 -17.74 -2.37
CA ALA A 186 -12.26 -17.40 -1.79
C ALA A 186 -12.32 -17.76 -0.30
N ALA A 187 -11.86 -18.97 0.05
CA ALA A 187 -11.80 -19.43 1.43
C ALA A 187 -10.86 -18.56 2.29
N LEU A 188 -9.69 -18.17 1.76
CA LEU A 188 -8.78 -17.25 2.45
C LEU A 188 -9.42 -15.89 2.72
N ARG A 189 -10.14 -15.31 1.75
CA ARG A 189 -10.83 -14.03 1.96
C ARG A 189 -11.96 -14.15 2.99
N SER A 190 -12.73 -15.24 2.98
CA SER A 190 -13.82 -15.44 3.94
C SER A 190 -13.33 -15.69 5.37
N ASN A 191 -12.16 -16.30 5.52
CA ASN A 191 -11.58 -16.60 6.83
C ASN A 191 -10.71 -15.46 7.39
N ASN A 192 -10.32 -14.48 6.55
CA ASN A 192 -9.53 -13.31 6.96
C ASN A 192 -10.42 -12.09 7.20
N VAL A 193 -11.51 -12.28 7.94
CA VAL A 193 -12.44 -11.20 8.29
C VAL A 193 -12.38 -10.99 9.80
N GLN A 194 -11.92 -9.82 10.21
CA GLN A 194 -12.16 -9.34 11.58
C GLN A 194 -13.65 -9.02 11.70
N ALA A 195 -14.42 -9.95 12.22
CA ALA A 195 -15.82 -9.72 12.51
C ALA A 195 -15.96 -9.20 13.96
N ALA A 196 -16.65 -8.07 14.10
CA ALA A 196 -17.23 -7.69 15.37
C ALA A 196 -18.62 -8.33 15.45
N PRO A 197 -18.77 -9.52 16.06
CA PRO A 197 -20.03 -10.30 16.02
C PRO A 197 -21.16 -9.66 16.84
N GLY A 198 -20.91 -8.49 17.42
CA GLY A 198 -21.90 -7.71 18.16
C GLY A 198 -21.82 -7.88 19.68
N ARG A 199 -22.85 -7.41 20.32
CA ARG A 199 -22.97 -7.39 21.79
C ARG A 199 -24.12 -8.32 22.18
N LEU A 200 -23.90 -9.12 23.20
CA LEU A 200 -24.98 -9.84 23.88
C LEU A 200 -25.55 -8.96 24.97
N ASP A 201 -26.79 -8.49 24.78
CA ASP A 201 -27.54 -7.74 25.78
C ASP A 201 -28.30 -8.75 26.68
N GLY A 202 -27.70 -9.10 27.83
CA GLY A 202 -28.38 -9.82 28.88
C GLY A 202 -29.04 -8.87 29.87
N LEU A 203 -30.09 -9.34 30.60
CA LEU A 203 -30.83 -8.52 31.57
C LEU A 203 -29.96 -7.92 32.67
N TYR A 204 -28.77 -8.45 32.94
CA TYR A 204 -27.86 -8.01 34.02
C TYR A 204 -26.37 -7.96 33.62
N VAL A 205 -26.01 -8.41 32.42
CA VAL A 205 -24.61 -8.44 31.97
C VAL A 205 -24.52 -8.06 30.52
N LEU A 206 -23.71 -7.06 30.23
CA LEU A 206 -23.28 -6.69 28.87
C LEU A 206 -21.97 -7.43 28.60
N SER A 207 -21.96 -8.34 27.65
CA SER A 207 -20.74 -9.02 27.20
C SER A 207 -20.45 -8.65 25.76
N ASP A 208 -19.32 -8.03 25.54
CA ASP A 208 -18.79 -7.82 24.18
C ASP A 208 -18.21 -9.16 23.69
N LEU A 209 -18.73 -9.66 22.60
CA LEU A 209 -18.15 -10.82 21.91
C LEU A 209 -17.04 -10.33 21.00
N SER A 210 -15.81 -10.78 21.26
CA SER A 210 -14.71 -10.63 20.32
C SER A 210 -14.38 -12.01 19.73
N VAL A 211 -14.47 -12.14 18.42
CA VAL A 211 -13.97 -13.31 17.70
C VAL A 211 -12.64 -12.91 17.07
N ASN A 212 -11.56 -13.44 17.59
CA ASN A 212 -10.25 -13.30 16.99
C ASN A 212 -10.05 -14.45 15.98
N THR A 213 -10.31 -14.16 14.71
CA THR A 213 -10.08 -15.09 13.59
C THR A 213 -8.74 -14.83 12.90
N ASP A 214 -7.91 -13.93 13.45
CA ASP A 214 -6.60 -13.62 12.88
C ASP A 214 -5.65 -14.80 13.02
N VAL A 215 -5.47 -15.51 11.93
CA VAL A 215 -4.47 -16.55 11.80
C VAL A 215 -3.15 -15.88 11.43
N THR A 216 -2.23 -15.80 12.38
CA THR A 216 -0.96 -15.07 12.23
C THR A 216 0.25 -16.00 12.08
N ASP A 217 0.08 -17.29 12.32
CA ASP A 217 1.16 -18.28 12.28
C ASP A 217 0.94 -19.35 11.21
N VAL A 218 2.03 -20.02 10.83
CA VAL A 218 2.03 -21.10 9.81
C VAL A 218 1.15 -22.27 10.25
N ALA A 219 1.08 -22.55 11.55
CA ALA A 219 0.30 -23.67 12.07
C ALA A 219 -1.20 -23.41 11.91
N GLY A 220 -1.67 -22.23 12.27
CA GLY A 220 -3.05 -21.83 12.08
C GLY A 220 -3.48 -21.82 10.61
N PHE A 221 -2.61 -21.33 9.70
CA PHE A 221 -2.90 -21.41 8.26
C PHE A 221 -3.02 -22.85 7.75
N ARG A 222 -2.22 -23.80 8.26
CA ARG A 222 -2.35 -25.22 7.89
C ARG A 222 -3.69 -25.82 8.27
N GLU A 223 -4.20 -25.45 9.43
CA GLU A 223 -5.46 -25.94 9.96
C GLU A 223 -6.69 -25.25 9.38
N MET A 224 -6.51 -24.15 8.64
CA MET A 224 -7.61 -23.40 8.03
C MET A 224 -8.43 -24.27 7.10
N VAL A 225 -9.74 -24.28 7.30
CA VAL A 225 -10.69 -25.06 6.51
C VAL A 225 -10.97 -24.32 5.20
N ILE A 226 -10.72 -24.98 4.08
CA ILE A 226 -11.03 -24.48 2.73
C ILE A 226 -12.42 -24.95 2.31
N ARG A 227 -12.78 -26.20 2.65
CA ARG A 227 -14.06 -26.79 2.30
C ARG A 227 -14.51 -27.72 3.42
N ASP A 228 -15.80 -27.62 3.75
CA ASP A 228 -16.50 -28.51 4.64
C ASP A 228 -17.85 -28.85 4.00
N ASP A 229 -17.89 -29.96 3.25
CA ASP A 229 -19.08 -30.42 2.56
C ASP A 229 -19.24 -31.97 2.68
N THR A 230 -20.24 -32.50 2.03
CA THR A 230 -20.53 -33.96 2.00
C THR A 230 -19.37 -34.80 1.45
N ARG A 231 -18.41 -34.21 0.75
CA ARG A 231 -17.20 -34.85 0.23
C ARG A 231 -16.06 -34.86 1.21
N GLY A 232 -16.22 -34.20 2.37
CA GLY A 232 -15.29 -34.19 3.46
C GLY A 232 -14.64 -32.84 3.74
N LEU A 233 -14.01 -32.76 4.90
CA LEU A 233 -13.24 -31.60 5.36
C LEU A 233 -11.89 -31.54 4.64
N VAL A 234 -11.58 -30.39 4.03
CA VAL A 234 -10.28 -30.12 3.41
C VAL A 234 -9.64 -28.91 4.05
N ARG A 235 -8.42 -29.07 4.55
CA ARG A 235 -7.63 -28.00 5.14
C ARG A 235 -6.62 -27.44 4.14
N LEU A 236 -6.17 -26.22 4.39
CA LEU A 236 -5.18 -25.56 3.54
C LEU A 236 -3.85 -26.35 3.47
N GLY A 237 -3.42 -26.93 4.57
CA GLY A 237 -2.23 -27.79 4.65
C GLY A 237 -2.31 -29.07 3.80
N ASP A 238 -3.53 -29.52 3.43
CA ASP A 238 -3.70 -30.69 2.57
C ASP A 238 -3.40 -30.43 1.10
N VAL A 239 -3.49 -29.17 0.67
CA VAL A 239 -3.38 -28.75 -0.74
C VAL A 239 -2.29 -27.73 -1.01
N ALA A 240 -1.64 -27.24 0.05
CA ALA A 240 -0.61 -26.23 -0.06
C ALA A 240 0.57 -26.48 0.90
N THR A 241 1.77 -26.05 0.49
CA THR A 241 2.89 -25.84 1.39
C THR A 241 2.89 -24.39 1.85
N ILE A 242 2.99 -24.17 3.16
CA ILE A 242 2.83 -22.87 3.79
C ILE A 242 4.12 -22.47 4.47
N GLU A 243 4.63 -21.31 4.15
CA GLU A 243 5.85 -20.74 4.73
C GLU A 243 5.74 -19.23 4.94
N LEU A 244 6.41 -18.74 5.98
CA LEU A 244 6.60 -17.31 6.19
C LEU A 244 7.83 -16.85 5.42
N GLY A 245 7.68 -15.88 4.54
CA GLY A 245 8.77 -15.40 3.69
C GLY A 245 8.58 -13.96 3.24
N ALA A 246 9.42 -13.52 2.31
CA ALA A 246 9.27 -12.19 1.71
C ALA A 246 8.07 -12.14 0.78
N ALA A 247 7.30 -11.07 0.83
CA ALA A 247 6.14 -10.84 -0.06
C ALA A 247 6.54 -10.79 -1.54
N SER A 248 7.71 -10.24 -1.84
CA SER A 248 8.30 -10.19 -3.17
C SER A 248 9.79 -10.50 -3.10
N THR A 249 10.29 -11.26 -4.08
CA THR A 249 11.73 -11.52 -4.25
C THR A 249 12.40 -10.54 -5.21
N GLN A 250 11.62 -9.64 -5.83
CA GLN A 250 12.10 -8.71 -6.86
C GLN A 250 12.66 -7.39 -6.31
N THR A 251 12.63 -7.19 -5.00
CA THR A 251 13.12 -5.95 -4.37
C THR A 251 14.44 -6.24 -3.70
N SER A 252 15.55 -6.03 -4.40
CA SER A 252 16.87 -5.91 -3.79
C SER A 252 17.37 -4.48 -4.00
N ALA A 253 17.72 -3.79 -2.93
CA ALA A 253 18.57 -2.61 -3.03
C ALA A 253 20.01 -3.12 -3.15
N VAL A 254 20.70 -2.72 -4.19
CA VAL A 254 22.14 -2.89 -4.38
C VAL A 254 22.80 -1.61 -3.95
#